data_5a3b937fb28efb5203cb416e863f0513
#
_entry.id   5a3b937fb28efb5203cb416e863f0513
#
_cell.length_a   1.000
_cell.length_b   1.000
_cell.length_c   1.000
_cell.angle_alpha   90.00
_cell.angle_beta   90.00
_cell.angle_gamma   90.00
#
_symmetry.space_group_name_H-M   'P 1'
#
loop_
_entity.id
_entity.type
_entity.pdbx_description
1 polymer ?
#
loop_
_entity_poly.entity_id
_entity_poly.type
_entity_poly.pdbx_seq_one_letter_code
_entity_poly.pdbx_strand_id
1 'polypeptide(L)' 'FTIMREPTNPIYLDTYGWIMYKLGDCQSALFYLERAIEHSHEKVEKEIATHYKKVKKACK' A
#
# COMPACT_ATOMS: atom_id res chain seq x y z
N PHE A 1 -19.25 -2.84 5.71
CA PHE A 1 -19.86 -2.65 4.85
C PHE A 1 -19.43 -1.99 3.57
N THR A 2 -19.62 -0.85 3.33
CA THR A 2 -19.25 -0.23 2.09
C THR A 2 -17.79 -0.33 1.80
N ILE A 3 -16.99 -0.33 2.80
CA ILE A 3 -15.55 -0.40 2.62
C ILE A 3 -15.12 -1.64 1.88
N MET A 4 -15.81 -2.71 2.10
CA MET A 4 -15.46 -3.94 1.47
C MET A 4 -15.69 -3.93 -0.02
N ARG A 5 -16.43 -2.96 -0.47
CA ARG A 5 -16.72 -2.87 -1.87
C ARG A 5 -15.63 -2.20 -2.67
N GLU A 6 -14.71 -1.53 -1.97
CA GLU A 6 -13.66 -0.78 -2.63
C GLU A 6 -12.28 -1.19 -2.21
N PRO A 7 -12.02 -2.45 -2.06
CA PRO A 7 -10.68 -2.86 -1.64
C PRO A 7 -9.65 -2.73 -2.75
N THR A 8 -10.09 -2.39 -3.95
CA THR A 8 -9.17 -2.26 -5.06
C THR A 8 -8.74 -0.83 -5.32
N ASN A 9 -9.20 0.10 -4.51
CA ASN A 9 -8.81 1.48 -4.70
C ASN A 9 -7.35 1.66 -4.27
N PRO A 10 -6.45 1.99 -5.21
CA PRO A 10 -5.02 2.08 -4.88
C PRO A 10 -4.71 3.13 -3.83
N ILE A 11 -5.48 4.19 -3.79
CA ILE A 11 -5.23 5.24 -2.81
C ILE A 11 -5.52 4.73 -1.40
N TYR A 12 -6.61 4.01 -1.24
CA TYR A 12 -6.94 3.43 0.05
C TYR A 12 -5.93 2.36 0.45
N LEU A 13 -5.54 1.54 -0.50
CA LEU A 13 -4.58 0.48 -0.22
C LEU A 13 -3.24 1.06 0.19
N ASP A 14 -2.83 2.12 -0.47
CA ASP A 14 -1.60 2.79 -0.13
C ASP A 14 -1.67 3.35 1.29
N THR A 15 -2.79 3.97 1.62
CA THR A 15 -2.99 4.54 2.94
C THR A 15 -2.94 3.46 4.01
N TYR A 16 -3.63 2.37 3.78
CA TYR A 16 -3.62 1.26 4.73
C TYR A 16 -2.22 0.69 4.90
N GLY A 17 -1.51 0.55 3.80
CA GLY A 17 -0.17 0.04 3.87
C GLY A 17 0.72 0.94 4.70
N TRP A 18 0.58 2.23 4.53
CA TRP A 18 1.38 3.17 5.29
C TRP A 18 1.05 3.11 6.78
N ILE A 19 -0.24 2.98 7.09
CA ILE A 19 -0.67 2.86 8.47
C ILE A 19 -0.09 1.60 9.09
N MET A 20 -0.15 0.50 8.39
CA MET A 20 0.41 -0.76 8.89
C MET A 20 1.91 -0.62 9.13
N TYR A 21 2.58 0.08 8.25
CA TYR A 21 4.01 0.32 8.41
C TYR A 21 4.29 1.08 9.69
N LYS A 22 3.48 2.11 9.95
CA LYS A 22 3.65 2.90 11.16
C LYS A 22 3.37 2.09 12.42
N LEU A 23 2.49 1.13 12.32
CA LEU A 23 2.16 0.26 13.44
C LEU A 23 3.20 -0.84 13.63
N GLY A 24 4.14 -0.94 12.72
CA GLY A 24 5.17 -1.95 12.83
C GLY A 24 4.82 -3.25 12.15
N ASP A 25 3.71 -3.28 11.40
CA ASP A 25 3.27 -4.48 10.72
C ASP A 25 3.77 -4.44 9.29
N CYS A 26 5.02 -4.78 9.11
CA CYS A 26 5.65 -4.69 7.80
C CYS A 26 5.01 -5.61 6.78
N GLN A 27 4.65 -6.80 7.20
CA GLN A 27 4.09 -7.77 6.27
C GLN A 27 2.79 -7.25 5.68
N SER A 28 1.91 -6.76 6.53
CA SER A 28 0.65 -6.22 6.03
C SER A 28 0.90 -4.99 5.20
N ALA A 29 1.85 -4.16 5.62
CA ALA A 29 2.16 -2.95 4.86
C ALA A 29 2.59 -3.31 3.44
N LEU A 30 3.46 -4.27 3.31
CA LEU A 30 3.94 -4.69 2.00
C LEU A 30 2.80 -5.28 1.17
N PHE A 31 1.94 -6.05 1.83
CA PHE A 31 0.82 -6.66 1.14
C PHE A 31 -0.10 -5.59 0.54
N TYR A 32 -0.47 -4.61 1.35
CA TYR A 32 -1.37 -3.57 0.87
C TYR A 32 -0.72 -2.70 -0.19
N LEU A 33 0.55 -2.38 -0.02
CA LEU A 33 1.24 -1.55 -1.00
C LEU A 33 1.40 -2.29 -2.32
N GLU A 34 1.65 -3.58 -2.25
CA GLU A 34 1.76 -4.39 -3.45
C GLU A 34 0.45 -4.40 -4.20
N ARG A 35 -0.65 -4.57 -3.46
CA ARG A 35 -1.97 -4.52 -4.08
C ARG A 35 -2.25 -3.16 -4.68
N ALA A 36 -1.82 -2.12 -3.97
CA ALA A 36 -2.04 -0.77 -4.47
C ALA A 36 -1.35 -0.57 -5.81
N ILE A 37 -0.16 -1.11 -5.93
CA ILE A 37 0.58 -0.98 -7.18
C ILE A 37 -0.15 -1.72 -8.30
N GLU A 38 -0.67 -2.88 -8.00
CA GLU A 38 -1.40 -3.67 -8.99
C GLU A 38 -2.59 -2.92 -9.56
N HIS A 39 -3.26 -2.15 -8.72
CA HIS A 39 -4.47 -1.46 -9.14
C HIS A 39 -4.25 0.00 -9.45
N SER A 40 -3.02 0.46 -9.41
CA SER A 40 -2.75 1.87 -9.63
C SER A 40 -2.55 2.17 -11.10
N HIS A 41 -2.69 3.45 -11.44
CA HIS A 41 -2.40 3.94 -12.76
C HIS A 41 -0.99 4.52 -12.75
N GLU A 42 -0.49 4.81 -13.92
CA GLU A 42 0.88 5.28 -14.05
C GLU A 42 1.24 6.41 -13.09
N LYS A 43 0.35 7.37 -12.95
CA LYS A 43 0.64 8.52 -12.11
C LYS A 43 0.77 8.15 -10.65
N VAL A 44 -0.18 7.37 -10.18
CA VAL A 44 -0.23 6.98 -8.77
C VAL A 44 0.80 5.92 -8.46
N GLU A 45 1.11 5.13 -9.46
CA GLU A 45 2.03 4.02 -9.27
C GLU A 45 3.40 4.48 -8.77
N LYS A 46 3.87 5.61 -9.26
CA LYS A 46 5.19 6.10 -8.87
C LYS A 46 5.26 6.39 -7.38
N GLU A 47 4.25 7.06 -6.86
CA GLU A 47 4.23 7.37 -5.44
C GLU A 47 4.13 6.11 -4.60
N ILE A 48 3.23 5.23 -5.02
CA ILE A 48 3.03 3.99 -4.28
C ILE A 48 4.29 3.14 -4.32
N ALA A 49 4.94 3.09 -5.47
CA ALA A 49 6.16 2.32 -5.60
C ALA A 49 7.25 2.88 -4.67
N THR A 50 7.30 4.18 -4.52
CA THR A 50 8.26 4.81 -3.62
C THR A 50 7.99 4.37 -2.19
N HIS A 51 6.72 4.38 -1.79
CA HIS A 51 6.35 3.94 -0.46
C HIS A 51 6.67 2.46 -0.27
N TYR A 52 6.38 1.68 -1.28
CA TYR A 52 6.65 0.25 -1.22
C TYR A 52 8.13 -0.03 -1.00
N LYS A 53 8.97 0.65 -1.77
CA LYS A 53 10.41 0.48 -1.63
C LYS A 53 10.88 0.89 -0.24
N LYS A 54 10.34 1.98 0.25
CA LYS A 54 10.73 2.47 1.56
C LYS A 54 10.38 1.47 2.65
N VAL A 55 9.18 0.95 2.59
CA VAL A 55 8.74 -0.02 3.58
C VAL A 55 9.55 -1.31 3.44
N LYS A 56 9.75 -1.75 2.23
CA LYS A 56 10.50 -2.97 1.99
C LYS A 56 11.91 -2.85 2.51
N LYS A 57 12.50 -1.69 2.35
CA LYS A 57 13.86 -1.47 2.81
C LYS A 57 13.92 -1.43 4.33
N ALA A 58 12.92 -0.84 4.94
CA ALA A 58 12.87 -0.75 6.39
C ALA A 58 12.52 -2.08 7.02
N CYS A 59 11.75 -2.89 6.30
CA CYS A 59 11.30 -4.17 6.82
C CYS A 59 12.02 -5.30 6.12
N LYS A 60 13.10 -5.65 6.63
CA LYS A 60 13.84 -6.75 6.00
C LYS A 60 13.38 -8.14 6.45
#